data_34be89b38d68813e2b60e60d1f13569b
#
_entry.id   34be89b38d68813e2b60e60d1f13569b
#
_cell.length_a   1.000
_cell.length_b   1.000
_cell.length_c   1.000
_cell.angle_alpha   90.00
_cell.angle_beta   90.00
_cell.angle_gamma   90.00
#
_symmetry.space_group_name_H-M   'P 1'
#
loop_
_entity.id
_entity.type
_entity.pdbx_description
1 polymer ?
#
loop_
_entity_poly.entity_id
_entity_poly.type
_entity_poly.pdbx_seq_one_letter_code
_entity_poly.pdbx_strand_id
1 'polypeptide(L)'
;LNKFNENPAAALSEILRKILTDLYTVTIAAWKKSLNQPAGKENQVIFWLLILVCFFLFAYSLRRFHNREGNKQSAAIENEKIQFLITGLVALLAAGIPYWVTMINIELDFPWDRPTISFSIGVAMLISVGISFIFQNKFQTLVTASLIAFAIGSHYTNALVYRNEAEKMN
;
A
#
# COMPACT_ATOMS: atom_id res chain seq x y z
N LEU A 1 -7.18 -11.18 28.35
CA LEU A 1 -6.19 -11.24 29.45
C LEU A 1 -6.08 -12.63 30.06
N ASN A 2 -7.19 -13.41 30.18
CA ASN A 2 -7.16 -14.74 30.80
C ASN A 2 -6.30 -15.76 30.04
N LYS A 3 -6.28 -15.73 28.69
CA LYS A 3 -5.46 -16.66 27.87
C LYS A 3 -3.95 -16.53 28.12
N PHE A 4 -3.46 -15.31 28.44
CA PHE A 4 -2.05 -15.11 28.77
C PHE A 4 -1.61 -15.79 30.06
N ASN A 5 -2.52 -15.90 31.05
CA ASN A 5 -2.21 -16.52 32.32
C ASN A 5 -2.25 -18.06 32.24
N GLU A 6 -3.03 -18.62 31.32
CA GLU A 6 -3.17 -20.07 31.16
C GLU A 6 -2.05 -20.69 30.31
N ASN A 7 -1.68 -20.02 29.19
CA ASN A 7 -0.59 -20.50 28.33
C ASN A 7 0.06 -19.31 27.56
N PRO A 8 1.09 -18.69 28.13
CA PRO A 8 1.73 -17.52 27.55
C PRO A 8 2.38 -17.80 26.18
N ALA A 9 2.89 -19.02 25.96
CA ALA A 9 3.52 -19.40 24.68
C ALA A 9 2.47 -19.50 23.56
N ALA A 10 1.31 -20.07 23.84
CA ALA A 10 0.22 -20.15 22.87
C ALA A 10 -0.34 -18.75 22.53
N ALA A 11 -0.51 -17.88 23.55
CA ALA A 11 -0.96 -16.50 23.34
C ALA A 11 0.03 -15.71 22.48
N LEU A 12 1.33 -15.83 22.71
CA LEU A 12 2.37 -15.18 21.93
C LEU A 12 2.38 -15.67 20.47
N SER A 13 2.23 -16.97 20.26
CA SER A 13 2.17 -17.54 18.91
C SER A 13 0.94 -17.06 18.13
N GLU A 14 -0.21 -16.88 18.78
CA GLU A 14 -1.43 -16.34 18.19
C GLU A 14 -1.23 -14.88 17.75
N ILE A 15 -0.61 -14.05 18.59
CA ILE A 15 -0.28 -12.66 18.26
C ILE A 15 0.70 -12.59 17.09
N LEU A 16 1.78 -13.37 17.12
CA LEU A 16 2.76 -13.39 16.02
C LEU A 16 2.12 -13.82 14.70
N ARG A 17 1.30 -14.85 14.72
CA ARG A 17 0.54 -15.28 13.55
C ARG A 17 -0.36 -14.18 13.02
N LYS A 18 -1.06 -13.47 13.91
CA LYS A 18 -1.91 -12.35 13.54
C LYS A 18 -1.11 -11.22 12.91
N ILE A 19 0.00 -10.81 13.51
CA ILE A 19 0.90 -9.79 12.96
C ILE A 19 1.33 -10.16 11.53
N LEU A 20 1.80 -11.39 11.32
CA LEU A 20 2.24 -11.84 10.00
C LEU A 20 1.10 -11.85 8.97
N THR A 21 -0.09 -12.31 9.38
CA THR A 21 -1.27 -12.32 8.51
C THR A 21 -1.70 -10.90 8.14
N ASP A 22 -1.76 -9.99 9.10
CA ASP A 22 -2.14 -8.61 8.86
C ASP A 22 -1.11 -7.88 7.98
N LEU A 23 0.19 -8.07 8.23
CA LEU A 23 1.24 -7.53 7.38
C LEU A 23 1.16 -8.06 5.94
N TYR A 24 0.92 -9.36 5.75
CA TYR A 24 0.69 -9.93 4.43
C TYR A 24 -0.54 -9.29 3.76
N THR A 25 -1.62 -9.11 4.51
CA THR A 25 -2.87 -8.53 4.00
C THR A 25 -2.66 -7.10 3.52
N VAL A 26 -2.02 -6.24 4.31
CA VAL A 26 -1.84 -4.82 3.95
C VAL A 26 -0.72 -4.58 2.93
N THR A 27 0.26 -5.48 2.83
CA THR A 27 1.38 -5.31 1.88
C THR A 27 1.15 -6.02 0.55
N ILE A 28 0.75 -7.29 0.56
CA ILE A 28 0.66 -8.12 -0.65
C ILE A 28 -0.78 -8.27 -1.13
N ALA A 29 -1.70 -8.67 -0.25
CA ALA A 29 -3.09 -8.92 -0.64
C ALA A 29 -3.79 -7.64 -1.10
N ALA A 30 -3.52 -6.49 -0.48
CA ALA A 30 -4.05 -5.20 -0.89
C ALA A 30 -3.64 -4.85 -2.33
N TRP A 31 -2.38 -5.08 -2.71
CA TRP A 31 -1.91 -4.87 -4.07
C TRP A 31 -2.51 -5.85 -5.07
N LYS A 32 -2.67 -7.11 -4.69
CA LYS A 32 -3.39 -8.09 -5.52
C LYS A 32 -4.84 -7.66 -5.77
N LYS A 33 -5.52 -7.15 -4.74
CA LYS A 33 -6.88 -6.63 -4.86
C LYS A 33 -6.96 -5.40 -5.78
N SER A 34 -5.93 -4.54 -5.79
CA SER A 34 -5.90 -3.36 -6.66
C SER A 34 -5.83 -3.68 -8.15
N LEU A 35 -5.49 -4.91 -8.52
CA LEU A 35 -5.53 -5.39 -9.90
C LEU A 35 -6.92 -5.85 -10.34
N ASN A 36 -7.87 -5.98 -9.41
CA ASN A 36 -9.24 -6.36 -9.74
C ASN A 36 -9.94 -5.24 -10.50
N GLN A 37 -10.52 -5.61 -11.64
CA GLN A 37 -11.25 -4.68 -12.49
C GLN A 37 -12.65 -4.45 -11.95
N PRO A 38 -13.23 -3.26 -12.11
CA PRO A 38 -14.61 -3.00 -11.75
C PRO A 38 -15.57 -3.80 -12.64
N ALA A 39 -16.75 -4.09 -12.12
CA ALA A 39 -17.82 -4.73 -12.89
C ALA A 39 -18.42 -3.76 -13.93
N GLY A 40 -18.81 -4.30 -15.10
CA GLY A 40 -19.42 -3.54 -16.20
C GLY A 40 -18.40 -3.00 -17.20
N LYS A 41 -18.71 -3.16 -18.49
CA LYS A 41 -17.80 -2.77 -19.59
C LYS A 41 -17.45 -1.29 -19.58
N GLU A 42 -18.41 -0.42 -19.28
CA GLU A 42 -18.19 1.04 -19.21
C GLU A 42 -17.21 1.41 -18.08
N ASN A 43 -17.40 0.85 -16.89
CA ASN A 43 -16.51 1.06 -15.76
C ASN A 43 -15.09 0.54 -16.03
N GLN A 44 -14.97 -0.58 -16.76
CA GLN A 44 -13.67 -1.12 -17.17
C GLN A 44 -12.94 -0.18 -18.14
N VAL A 45 -13.65 0.41 -19.10
CA VAL A 45 -13.05 1.37 -20.03
C VAL A 45 -12.56 2.61 -19.28
N ILE A 46 -13.37 3.17 -18.38
CA ILE A 46 -12.99 4.31 -17.55
C ILE A 46 -11.77 3.97 -16.67
N PHE A 47 -11.77 2.79 -16.05
CA PHE A 47 -10.66 2.30 -15.23
C PHE A 47 -9.33 2.26 -16.00
N TRP A 48 -9.31 1.65 -17.19
CA TRP A 48 -8.10 1.56 -18.00
C TRP A 48 -7.66 2.91 -18.56
N LEU A 49 -8.60 3.76 -18.96
CA LEU A 49 -8.31 5.10 -19.42
C LEU A 49 -7.68 5.94 -18.30
N LEU A 50 -8.22 5.86 -17.09
CA LEU A 50 -7.72 6.55 -15.91
C LEU A 50 -6.30 6.08 -15.56
N ILE A 51 -6.04 4.77 -15.55
CA ILE A 51 -4.69 4.21 -15.35
C ILE A 51 -3.72 4.75 -16.40
N LEU A 52 -4.10 4.72 -17.68
CA LEU A 52 -3.23 5.17 -18.77
C LEU A 52 -2.90 6.66 -18.66
N VAL A 53 -3.89 7.51 -18.42
CA VAL A 53 -3.68 8.96 -18.24
C VAL A 53 -2.79 9.23 -17.04
N CYS A 54 -3.07 8.62 -15.88
CA CYS A 54 -2.27 8.79 -14.67
C CYS A 54 -0.83 8.28 -14.88
N PHE A 55 -0.66 7.13 -15.53
CA PHE A 55 0.67 6.60 -15.84
C PHE A 55 1.52 7.61 -16.64
N PHE A 56 0.99 8.17 -17.72
CA PHE A 56 1.73 9.15 -18.53
C PHE A 56 2.01 10.44 -17.77
N LEU A 57 1.05 10.96 -17.00
CA LEU A 57 1.24 12.15 -16.18
C LEU A 57 2.35 11.96 -15.15
N PHE A 58 2.30 10.85 -14.40
CA PHE A 58 3.32 10.57 -13.38
C PHE A 58 4.67 10.22 -14.00
N ALA A 59 4.72 9.44 -15.07
CA ALA A 59 5.96 9.14 -15.76
C ALA A 59 6.65 10.42 -16.29
N TYR A 60 5.88 11.35 -16.86
CA TYR A 60 6.39 12.64 -17.30
C TYR A 60 6.90 13.48 -16.12
N SER A 61 6.10 13.62 -15.06
CA SER A 61 6.45 14.41 -13.88
C SER A 61 7.71 13.87 -13.20
N LEU A 62 7.78 12.57 -12.94
CA LEU A 62 8.93 11.94 -12.29
C LEU A 62 10.21 12.07 -13.13
N ARG A 63 10.12 11.93 -14.46
CA ARG A 63 11.28 12.17 -15.33
C ARG A 63 11.78 13.61 -15.24
N ARG A 64 10.88 14.57 -15.16
CA ARG A 64 11.24 15.99 -15.05
C ARG A 64 11.93 16.30 -13.71
N PHE A 65 11.45 15.67 -12.61
CA PHE A 65 12.09 15.78 -11.29
C PHE A 65 13.47 15.14 -11.27
N HIS A 66 13.59 13.92 -11.77
CA HIS A 66 14.86 13.19 -11.79
C HIS A 66 15.96 13.95 -12.57
N ASN A 67 15.62 14.57 -13.69
CA ASN A 67 16.56 15.37 -14.49
C ASN A 67 17.02 16.64 -13.76
N ARG A 68 16.29 17.14 -12.76
CA ARG A 68 16.69 18.31 -11.96
C ARG A 68 17.62 17.95 -10.79
N GLU A 69 17.57 16.73 -10.29
CA GLU A 69 18.35 16.29 -9.12
C GLU A 69 19.71 15.67 -9.47
N GLY A 70 20.09 15.60 -10.73
CA GLY A 70 21.22 14.86 -11.30
C GLY A 70 22.63 15.19 -10.77
N ASN A 71 22.79 15.88 -9.63
CA ASN A 71 24.11 16.28 -9.10
C ASN A 71 24.28 16.08 -7.58
N LYS A 72 23.47 15.26 -6.92
CA LYS A 72 23.64 14.97 -5.48
C LYS A 72 24.60 13.80 -5.27
N GLN A 73 25.56 13.98 -4.34
CA GLN A 73 26.57 12.99 -3.97
C GLN A 73 25.97 11.65 -3.55
N SER A 74 26.45 10.56 -4.15
CA SER A 74 25.94 9.19 -3.98
C SER A 74 25.86 8.70 -2.52
N ALA A 75 26.76 9.11 -1.65
CA ALA A 75 26.76 8.68 -0.23
C ALA A 75 25.60 9.25 0.60
N ALA A 76 25.14 10.46 0.29
CA ALA A 76 23.99 11.05 0.96
C ALA A 76 22.69 10.29 0.58
N ILE A 77 22.59 9.83 -0.65
CA ILE A 77 21.43 9.09 -1.17
C ILE A 77 21.28 7.72 -0.48
N GLU A 78 22.38 7.04 -0.17
CA GLU A 78 22.36 5.73 0.48
C GLU A 78 21.87 5.83 1.93
N ASN A 79 22.34 6.84 2.67
CA ASN A 79 21.86 7.12 4.02
C ASN A 79 20.38 7.50 4.05
N GLU A 80 19.91 8.27 3.09
CA GLU A 80 18.48 8.61 2.95
C GLU A 80 17.61 7.36 2.73
N LYS A 81 18.03 6.42 1.87
CA LYS A 81 17.30 5.16 1.64
C LYS A 81 17.16 4.32 2.91
N ILE A 82 18.23 4.22 3.70
CA ILE A 82 18.21 3.47 4.97
C ILE A 82 17.27 4.16 5.97
N GLN A 83 17.30 5.49 6.06
CA GLN A 83 16.39 6.25 6.93
C GLN A 83 14.92 6.02 6.51
N PHE A 84 14.61 6.08 5.21
CA PHE A 84 13.27 5.78 4.70
C PHE A 84 12.83 4.35 4.99
N LEU A 85 13.75 3.37 4.89
CA LEU A 85 13.47 1.97 5.23
C LEU A 85 13.09 1.83 6.71
N ILE A 86 13.91 2.39 7.59
CA ILE A 86 13.68 2.31 9.05
C ILE A 86 12.38 3.03 9.41
N THR A 87 12.17 4.24 8.89
CA THR A 87 10.96 5.03 9.16
C THR A 87 9.72 4.31 8.64
N GLY A 88 9.77 3.73 7.44
CA GLY A 88 8.68 2.95 6.87
C GLY A 88 8.34 1.71 7.71
N LEU A 89 9.36 1.00 8.19
CA LEU A 89 9.18 -0.16 9.06
C LEU A 89 8.55 0.24 10.41
N VAL A 90 9.07 1.30 11.03
CA VAL A 90 8.53 1.82 12.31
C VAL A 90 7.09 2.30 12.12
N ALA A 91 6.79 3.03 11.05
CA ALA A 91 5.43 3.49 10.76
C ALA A 91 4.46 2.32 10.54
N LEU A 92 4.90 1.27 9.81
CA LEU A 92 4.11 0.08 9.56
C LEU A 92 3.78 -0.67 10.87
N LEU A 93 4.79 -0.87 11.72
CA LEU A 93 4.62 -1.54 13.02
C LEU A 93 3.75 -0.70 13.97
N ALA A 94 4.01 0.60 14.06
CA ALA A 94 3.24 1.51 14.90
C ALA A 94 1.75 1.55 14.51
N ALA A 95 1.45 1.54 13.20
CA ALA A 95 0.09 1.48 12.69
C ALA A 95 -0.63 0.18 13.09
N GLY A 96 0.09 -0.93 13.24
CA GLY A 96 -0.46 -2.23 13.60
C GLY A 96 -0.78 -2.39 15.09
N ILE A 97 -0.09 -1.69 15.99
CA ILE A 97 -0.22 -1.87 17.45
C ILE A 97 -1.68 -1.87 17.92
N PRO A 98 -2.54 -0.88 17.57
CA PRO A 98 -3.92 -0.85 18.03
C PRO A 98 -4.70 -2.11 17.64
N TYR A 99 -4.51 -2.60 16.42
CA TYR A 99 -5.23 -3.77 15.87
C TYR A 99 -4.73 -5.09 16.48
N TRP A 100 -3.44 -5.19 16.75
CA TRP A 100 -2.85 -6.39 17.36
C TRP A 100 -3.20 -6.52 18.83
N VAL A 101 -3.23 -5.39 19.56
CA VAL A 101 -3.63 -5.38 20.98
C VAL A 101 -5.11 -5.65 21.14
N THR A 102 -5.95 -5.13 20.26
CA THR A 102 -7.41 -5.30 20.31
C THR A 102 -7.90 -6.57 19.62
N MET A 103 -7.00 -7.33 18.97
CA MET A 103 -7.32 -8.52 18.17
C MET A 103 -8.36 -8.27 17.05
N ILE A 104 -8.50 -7.03 16.59
CA ILE A 104 -9.37 -6.67 15.48
C ILE A 104 -8.75 -7.18 14.17
N ASN A 105 -9.51 -7.92 13.38
CA ASN A 105 -9.05 -8.42 12.08
C ASN A 105 -8.99 -7.26 11.06
N ILE A 106 -7.92 -7.27 10.26
CA ILE A 106 -7.76 -6.35 9.15
C ILE A 106 -8.31 -7.02 7.90
N GLU A 107 -9.35 -6.43 7.33
CA GLU A 107 -10.01 -6.92 6.12
C GLU A 107 -9.86 -5.90 4.99
N LEU A 108 -9.90 -6.37 3.75
CA LEU A 108 -9.80 -5.52 2.56
C LEU A 108 -11.16 -5.19 1.95
N ASP A 109 -12.24 -5.78 2.49
CA ASP A 109 -13.58 -5.62 1.98
C ASP A 109 -14.38 -4.57 2.74
N PHE A 110 -15.21 -3.84 2.01
CA PHE A 110 -16.15 -2.89 2.59
C PHE A 110 -17.12 -3.60 3.57
N PRO A 111 -17.45 -3.00 4.73
CA PRO A 111 -16.99 -1.68 5.26
C PRO A 111 -15.74 -1.76 6.15
N TRP A 112 -15.06 -2.90 6.22
CA TRP A 112 -13.99 -3.21 7.18
C TRP A 112 -12.59 -2.92 6.65
N ASP A 113 -12.46 -2.24 5.50
CA ASP A 113 -11.19 -1.87 4.86
C ASP A 113 -10.51 -0.64 5.46
N ARG A 114 -11.22 0.15 6.27
CA ARG A 114 -10.70 1.39 6.88
C ARG A 114 -9.40 1.23 7.68
N PRO A 115 -9.19 0.15 8.47
CA PRO A 115 -7.93 -0.08 9.16
C PRO A 115 -6.70 -0.11 8.26
N THR A 116 -6.85 -0.49 6.99
CA THR A 116 -5.73 -0.55 6.04
C THR A 116 -5.11 0.81 5.73
N ILE A 117 -5.88 1.91 5.89
CA ILE A 117 -5.41 3.28 5.65
C ILE A 117 -4.26 3.65 6.57
N SER A 118 -4.30 3.22 7.85
CA SER A 118 -3.23 3.50 8.81
C SER A 118 -1.88 2.88 8.40
N PHE A 119 -1.90 1.75 7.70
CA PHE A 119 -0.69 1.09 7.22
C PHE A 119 -0.13 1.69 5.91
N SER A 120 -0.94 2.46 5.19
CA SER A 120 -0.61 2.92 3.83
C SER A 120 0.70 3.71 3.75
N ILE A 121 0.99 4.55 4.75
CA ILE A 121 2.21 5.36 4.79
C ILE A 121 3.44 4.47 4.90
N GLY A 122 3.45 3.54 5.88
CA GLY A 122 4.56 2.60 6.08
C GLY A 122 4.79 1.73 4.85
N VAL A 123 3.72 1.18 4.27
CA VAL A 123 3.78 0.36 3.04
C VAL A 123 4.32 1.17 1.87
N ALA A 124 3.84 2.40 1.65
CA ALA A 124 4.29 3.25 0.56
C ALA A 124 5.79 3.58 0.67
N MET A 125 6.29 3.87 1.88
CA MET A 125 7.71 4.11 2.12
C MET A 125 8.55 2.86 1.82
N LEU A 126 8.14 1.69 2.30
CA LEU A 126 8.84 0.43 2.07
C LEU A 126 8.88 0.05 0.59
N ILE A 127 7.76 0.21 -0.13
CA ILE A 127 7.70 -0.04 -1.57
C ILE A 127 8.60 0.93 -2.33
N SER A 128 8.59 2.22 -1.99
CA SER A 128 9.44 3.23 -2.63
C SER A 128 10.92 2.91 -2.48
N VAL A 129 11.33 2.49 -1.28
CA VAL A 129 12.70 2.07 -1.01
C VAL A 129 13.04 0.77 -1.74
N GLY A 130 12.14 -0.23 -1.71
CA GLY A 130 12.30 -1.49 -2.43
C GLY A 130 12.51 -1.27 -3.93
N ILE A 131 11.71 -0.40 -4.55
CA ILE A 131 11.87 -0.02 -5.96
C ILE A 131 13.25 0.61 -6.20
N SER A 132 13.70 1.48 -5.29
CA SER A 132 14.99 2.17 -5.42
C SER A 132 16.21 1.26 -5.25
N PHE A 133 16.05 0.10 -4.60
CA PHE A 133 17.10 -0.92 -4.51
C PHE A 133 17.13 -1.86 -5.72
N ILE A 134 15.95 -2.20 -6.27
CA ILE A 134 15.83 -3.18 -7.35
C ILE A 134 16.02 -2.55 -8.72
N PHE A 135 15.48 -1.33 -8.91
CA PHE A 135 15.44 -0.67 -10.20
C PHE A 135 16.26 0.63 -10.19
N GLN A 136 16.92 0.91 -11.31
CA GLN A 136 17.72 2.12 -11.48
C GLN A 136 17.12 3.02 -12.56
N ASN A 137 17.28 4.34 -12.38
CA ASN A 137 16.99 5.36 -13.41
C ASN A 137 15.59 5.24 -14.03
N LYS A 138 15.55 4.99 -15.36
CA LYS A 138 14.32 4.99 -16.16
C LYS A 138 13.33 3.91 -15.73
N PHE A 139 13.80 2.73 -15.34
CA PHE A 139 12.95 1.63 -14.87
C PHE A 139 12.30 1.96 -13.54
N GLN A 140 13.03 2.56 -12.61
CA GLN A 140 12.48 3.05 -11.34
C GLN A 140 11.30 4.00 -11.58
N THR A 141 11.49 4.98 -12.47
CA THR A 141 10.43 5.93 -12.84
C THR A 141 9.19 5.24 -13.41
N LEU A 142 9.38 4.27 -14.32
CA LEU A 142 8.27 3.56 -14.94
C LEU A 142 7.51 2.70 -13.94
N VAL A 143 8.23 1.95 -13.09
CA VAL A 143 7.62 1.10 -12.06
C VAL A 143 6.84 1.94 -11.05
N THR A 144 7.42 3.05 -10.57
CA THR A 144 6.75 3.96 -9.63
C THR A 144 5.49 4.57 -10.25
N ALA A 145 5.58 5.06 -11.50
CA ALA A 145 4.42 5.61 -12.21
C ALA A 145 3.32 4.57 -12.41
N SER A 146 3.67 3.33 -12.74
CA SER A 146 2.72 2.22 -12.87
C SER A 146 2.00 1.93 -11.55
N LEU A 147 2.74 1.83 -10.45
CA LEU A 147 2.15 1.56 -9.13
C LEU A 147 1.19 2.67 -8.70
N ILE A 148 1.56 3.94 -8.90
CA ILE A 148 0.68 5.08 -8.59
C ILE A 148 -0.58 5.03 -9.46
N ALA A 149 -0.45 4.75 -10.75
CA ALA A 149 -1.59 4.66 -11.67
C ALA A 149 -2.55 3.53 -11.27
N PHE A 150 -2.04 2.35 -10.91
CA PHE A 150 -2.85 1.24 -10.42
C PHE A 150 -3.50 1.55 -9.06
N ALA A 151 -2.79 2.23 -8.15
CA ALA A 151 -3.39 2.68 -6.88
C ALA A 151 -4.58 3.60 -7.11
N ILE A 152 -4.48 4.56 -8.05
CA ILE A 152 -5.58 5.44 -8.42
C ILE A 152 -6.74 4.66 -9.03
N GLY A 153 -6.47 3.70 -9.93
CA GLY A 153 -7.47 2.79 -10.47
C GLY A 153 -8.20 1.99 -9.39
N SER A 154 -7.46 1.48 -8.40
CA SER A 154 -8.05 0.78 -7.25
C SER A 154 -8.97 1.69 -6.43
N HIS A 155 -8.59 2.94 -6.19
CA HIS A 155 -9.47 3.90 -5.52
C HIS A 155 -10.76 4.17 -6.31
N TYR A 156 -10.69 4.23 -7.64
CA TYR A 156 -11.88 4.33 -8.47
C TYR A 156 -12.80 3.11 -8.30
N THR A 157 -12.24 1.89 -8.32
CA THR A 157 -13.01 0.64 -8.10
C THR A 157 -13.68 0.65 -6.71
N ASN A 158 -12.95 1.03 -5.67
CA ASN A 158 -13.50 1.14 -4.32
C ASN A 158 -14.63 2.18 -4.26
N ALA A 159 -14.47 3.34 -4.90
CA ALA A 159 -15.50 4.37 -4.95
C ALA A 159 -16.80 3.86 -5.60
N LEU A 160 -16.71 3.02 -6.65
CA LEU A 160 -17.87 2.36 -7.25
C LEU A 160 -18.56 1.38 -6.28
N VAL A 161 -17.79 0.62 -5.51
CA VAL A 161 -18.34 -0.29 -4.49
C VAL A 161 -19.09 0.51 -3.43
N TYR A 162 -18.48 1.57 -2.88
CA TYR A 162 -19.13 2.43 -1.89
C TYR A 162 -20.42 3.06 -2.41
N ARG A 163 -20.42 3.53 -3.65
CA ARG A 163 -21.61 4.08 -4.28
C ARG A 163 -22.74 3.04 -4.41
N ASN A 164 -22.41 1.85 -4.91
CA ASN A 164 -23.40 0.78 -5.09
C ASN A 164 -23.98 0.31 -3.75
N GLU A 165 -23.20 0.27 -2.69
CA GLU A 165 -23.70 -0.07 -1.35
C GLU A 165 -24.59 1.05 -0.77
N ALA A 166 -24.24 2.31 -1.00
CA ALA A 166 -25.09 3.44 -0.60
C ALA A 166 -26.44 3.45 -1.31
N GLU A 167 -26.47 3.10 -2.61
CA GLU A 167 -27.70 2.99 -3.40
C GLU A 167 -28.62 1.84 -2.92
N LYS A 168 -28.06 0.77 -2.36
CA LYS A 168 -28.88 -0.34 -1.79
C LYS A 168 -29.49 -0.01 -0.42
N MET A 169 -28.94 0.97 0.30
CA MET A 169 -29.41 1.38 1.63
C MET A 169 -30.53 2.43 1.56
N ASN A 170 -30.75 3.07 0.42
CA ASN A 170 -31.84 4.03 0.17
C ASN A 170 -33.02 3.38 -0.52
#